data_f22f74f37124aab9325f35a715997284
#
_entry.id   f22f74f37124aab9325f35a715997284
#
_cell.length_a   1.000
_cell.length_b   1.000
_cell.length_c   1.000
_cell.angle_alpha   90.00
_cell.angle_beta   90.00
_cell.angle_gamma   90.00
#
_symmetry.space_group_name_H-M   'P 1'
#
loop_
_entity.id
_entity.type
_entity.pdbx_description
1 polymer ?
#
loop_
_entity_poly.entity_id
_entity_poly.type
_entity_poly.pdbx_seq_one_letter_code
_entity_poly.pdbx_strand_id
1 'polypeptide(L)'
;MIKKQYDLMVLDKEDFPVIFVRVIRVDRFTDERRIFYFQQAHEYAKRLNADYVLVVSPFQMELWDSHTEKPVAMFDTATAFEPYSERWGTAEKLSRHGLESLTHLWLDRIIFWPNDDEVPYKEKLRKLGVVEKLKYGIVRRKPEE
;
A
#
# COMPACT_ATOMS: atom_id res chain seq x y z
N MET A 1 13.62 -10.05 -19.60
CA MET A 1 13.67 -9.66 -18.17
C MET A 1 12.28 -9.26 -17.70
N ILE A 2 11.78 -9.89 -16.66
CA ILE A 2 10.46 -9.54 -16.13
C ILE A 2 10.60 -8.28 -15.27
N LYS A 3 9.92 -7.21 -15.67
CA LYS A 3 9.91 -5.96 -14.93
C LYS A 3 9.10 -6.12 -13.65
N LYS A 4 9.68 -5.75 -12.52
CA LYS A 4 8.97 -5.79 -11.23
C LYS A 4 7.83 -4.77 -11.23
N GLN A 5 6.63 -5.23 -10.89
CA GLN A 5 5.41 -4.42 -10.91
C GLN A 5 4.96 -4.02 -9.51
N TYR A 6 5.91 -3.61 -8.68
CA TYR A 6 5.62 -3.08 -7.36
C TYR A 6 6.62 -1.98 -7.00
N ASP A 7 6.24 -1.11 -6.08
CA ASP A 7 7.09 -0.02 -5.59
C ASP A 7 7.57 -0.26 -4.17
N LEU A 8 6.71 -0.84 -3.34
CA LEU A 8 7.01 -1.25 -1.98
C LEU A 8 6.54 -2.67 -1.77
N MET A 9 7.20 -3.39 -0.88
CA MET A 9 6.80 -4.72 -0.48
C MET A 9 6.83 -4.79 1.05
N VAL A 10 5.73 -5.24 1.64
CA VAL A 10 5.63 -5.42 3.09
C VAL A 10 5.81 -6.90 3.38
N LEU A 11 6.81 -7.20 4.20
CA LEU A 11 7.14 -8.55 4.63
C LEU A 11 6.70 -8.77 6.07
N ASP A 12 6.32 -10.00 6.41
CA ASP A 12 6.05 -10.34 7.81
C ASP A 12 7.35 -10.62 8.58
N LYS A 13 7.24 -11.02 9.85
CA LYS A 13 8.38 -11.29 10.73
C LYS A 13 9.30 -12.42 10.23
N GLU A 14 8.80 -13.25 9.32
CA GLU A 14 9.56 -14.37 8.74
C GLU A 14 10.04 -14.06 7.31
N ASP A 15 9.95 -12.80 6.91
CA ASP A 15 10.33 -12.31 5.57
C ASP A 15 9.44 -12.84 4.43
N PHE A 16 8.22 -13.29 4.73
CA PHE A 16 7.26 -13.65 3.69
C PHE A 16 6.50 -12.40 3.19
N PRO A 17 6.29 -12.26 1.89
CA PRO A 17 5.53 -11.14 1.33
C PRO A 17 4.07 -11.17 1.80
N VAL A 18 3.59 -10.04 2.33
CA VAL A 18 2.20 -9.87 2.76
C VAL A 18 1.47 -8.92 1.81
N ILE A 19 2.08 -7.77 1.53
CA ILE A 19 1.46 -6.75 0.67
C ILE A 19 2.45 -6.29 -0.38
N PHE A 20 2.05 -6.31 -1.65
CA PHE A 20 2.74 -5.59 -2.71
C PHE A 20 2.05 -4.27 -2.94
N VAL A 21 2.81 -3.19 -2.96
CA VAL A 21 2.31 -1.83 -3.12
C VAL A 21 2.69 -1.29 -4.49
N ARG A 22 1.71 -0.85 -5.23
CA ARG A 22 1.88 -0.17 -6.51
C ARG A 22 1.44 1.28 -6.36
N VAL A 23 2.35 2.21 -6.56
CA VAL A 23 2.06 3.65 -6.47
C VAL A 23 1.95 4.22 -7.88
N ILE A 24 0.85 4.91 -8.15
CA ILE A 24 0.57 5.49 -9.46
C ILE A 24 0.23 6.97 -9.34
N ARG A 25 0.77 7.78 -10.25
CA ARG A 25 0.43 9.19 -10.35
C ARG A 25 -0.45 9.38 -11.59
N VAL A 26 -1.75 9.48 -11.38
CA VAL A 26 -2.74 9.64 -12.45
C VAL A 26 -3.65 10.82 -12.11
N ASP A 27 -4.17 11.49 -13.15
CA ASP A 27 -5.09 12.60 -12.97
C ASP A 27 -6.50 12.12 -12.61
N ARG A 28 -6.83 10.91 -13.02
CA ARG A 28 -8.10 10.26 -12.71
C ARG A 28 -7.88 8.81 -12.36
N PHE A 29 -8.56 8.36 -11.31
CA PHE A 29 -8.50 6.96 -10.87
C PHE A 29 -9.79 6.26 -11.29
N THR A 30 -9.89 5.97 -12.60
CA THR A 30 -11.06 5.29 -13.18
C THR A 30 -11.08 3.80 -12.84
N ASP A 31 -12.23 3.16 -12.99
CA ASP A 31 -12.36 1.71 -12.75
C ASP A 31 -11.41 0.90 -13.63
N GLU A 32 -11.27 1.29 -14.91
CA GLU A 32 -10.34 0.61 -15.82
C GLU A 32 -8.90 0.69 -15.32
N ARG A 33 -8.47 1.85 -14.86
CA ARG A 33 -7.11 2.05 -14.33
C ARG A 33 -6.88 1.29 -13.05
N ARG A 34 -7.87 1.28 -12.15
CA ARG A 34 -7.79 0.52 -10.90
C ARG A 34 -7.52 -0.96 -11.18
N ILE A 35 -8.33 -1.54 -12.05
CA ILE A 35 -8.20 -2.95 -12.43
C ILE A 35 -6.87 -3.22 -13.13
N PHE A 36 -6.48 -2.35 -14.07
CA PHE A 36 -5.23 -2.49 -14.81
C PHE A 36 -4.00 -2.51 -13.89
N TYR A 37 -3.91 -1.55 -12.98
CA TYR A 37 -2.76 -1.48 -12.06
C TYR A 37 -2.77 -2.61 -11.03
N PHE A 38 -3.95 -3.03 -10.59
CA PHE A 38 -4.05 -4.22 -9.77
C PHE A 38 -3.51 -5.44 -10.50
N GLN A 39 -3.93 -5.66 -11.73
CA GLN A 39 -3.51 -6.82 -12.52
C GLN A 39 -2.00 -6.85 -12.73
N GLN A 40 -1.39 -5.71 -13.01
CA GLN A 40 0.07 -5.61 -13.15
C GLN A 40 0.81 -6.05 -11.89
N ALA A 41 0.38 -5.56 -10.75
CA ALA A 41 1.00 -5.89 -9.47
C ALA A 41 0.67 -7.32 -9.04
N HIS A 42 -0.54 -7.77 -9.34
CA HIS A 42 -1.03 -9.09 -8.95
C HIS A 42 -0.25 -10.23 -9.59
N GLU A 43 0.18 -10.09 -10.84
CA GLU A 43 0.99 -11.12 -11.48
C GLU A 43 2.25 -11.43 -10.67
N TYR A 44 2.88 -10.39 -10.13
CA TYR A 44 4.08 -10.55 -9.32
C TYR A 44 3.73 -11.08 -7.91
N ALA A 45 2.68 -10.54 -7.31
CA ALA A 45 2.22 -10.95 -5.98
C ALA A 45 1.84 -12.44 -5.96
N LYS A 46 1.20 -12.91 -7.02
CA LYS A 46 0.80 -14.30 -7.16
C LYS A 46 1.99 -15.24 -7.17
N ARG A 47 3.06 -14.88 -7.87
CA ARG A 47 4.28 -15.71 -7.96
C ARG A 47 4.94 -15.89 -6.60
N LEU A 48 4.92 -14.87 -5.77
CA LEU A 48 5.53 -14.88 -4.44
C LEU A 48 4.53 -15.20 -3.33
N ASN A 49 3.29 -15.53 -3.71
CA ASN A 49 2.21 -15.91 -2.79
C ASN A 49 1.93 -14.84 -1.72
N ALA A 50 1.97 -13.56 -2.13
CA ALA A 50 1.60 -12.45 -1.25
C ALA A 50 0.08 -12.44 -1.00
N ASP A 51 -0.33 -12.02 0.18
CA ASP A 51 -1.75 -12.03 0.55
C ASP A 51 -2.55 -10.88 -0.07
N TYR A 52 -1.91 -9.72 -0.25
CA TYR A 52 -2.59 -8.50 -0.68
C TYR A 52 -1.81 -7.70 -1.72
N VAL A 53 -2.56 -6.92 -2.48
CA VAL A 53 -2.01 -5.86 -3.34
C VAL A 53 -2.65 -4.55 -2.91
N LEU A 54 -1.84 -3.52 -2.67
CA LEU A 54 -2.29 -2.16 -2.37
C LEU A 54 -1.95 -1.26 -3.55
N VAL A 55 -2.96 -0.70 -4.19
CA VAL A 55 -2.78 0.29 -5.25
C VAL A 55 -3.03 1.68 -4.65
N VAL A 56 -2.03 2.57 -4.78
CA VAL A 56 -2.06 3.92 -4.20
C VAL A 56 -2.09 4.95 -5.31
N SER A 57 -3.07 5.84 -5.28
CA SER A 57 -3.15 7.01 -6.16
C SER A 57 -3.23 8.28 -5.31
N PRO A 58 -3.13 9.49 -5.91
CA PRO A 58 -3.31 10.73 -5.15
C PRO A 58 -4.70 10.88 -4.51
N PHE A 59 -5.68 10.14 -4.99
CA PHE A 59 -7.08 10.30 -4.58
C PHE A 59 -7.53 9.22 -3.62
N GLN A 60 -7.20 7.98 -3.92
CA GLN A 60 -7.61 6.85 -3.07
C GLN A 60 -6.61 5.71 -3.16
N MET A 61 -6.64 4.88 -2.13
CA MET A 61 -5.90 3.63 -2.07
C MET A 61 -6.89 2.49 -2.05
N GLU A 62 -6.53 1.37 -2.68
CA GLU A 62 -7.39 0.20 -2.73
C GLU A 62 -6.59 -1.04 -2.37
N LEU A 63 -7.07 -1.75 -1.35
CA LEU A 63 -6.46 -3.00 -0.91
C LEU A 63 -7.23 -4.17 -1.51
N TRP A 64 -6.53 -5.02 -2.22
CA TRP A 64 -7.08 -6.20 -2.88
C TRP A 64 -6.57 -7.47 -2.22
N ASP A 65 -7.46 -8.46 -2.09
CA ASP A 65 -7.07 -9.81 -1.73
C ASP A 65 -6.46 -10.48 -2.97
N SER A 66 -5.22 -10.92 -2.85
CA SER A 66 -4.45 -11.51 -3.96
C SER A 66 -5.01 -12.87 -4.40
N HIS A 67 -5.63 -13.61 -3.50
CA HIS A 67 -6.13 -14.97 -3.78
C HIS A 67 -7.53 -14.95 -4.40
N THR A 68 -8.41 -14.07 -3.93
CA THR A 68 -9.76 -13.94 -4.48
C THR A 68 -9.85 -12.94 -5.62
N GLU A 69 -8.80 -12.12 -5.81
CA GLU A 69 -8.74 -11.05 -6.81
C GLU A 69 -9.87 -10.02 -6.65
N LYS A 70 -10.26 -9.76 -5.40
CA LYS A 70 -11.32 -8.80 -5.07
C LYS A 70 -10.81 -7.70 -4.15
N PRO A 71 -11.30 -6.45 -4.33
CA PRO A 71 -11.00 -5.40 -3.38
C PRO A 71 -11.65 -5.69 -2.03
N VAL A 72 -10.90 -5.52 -0.94
CA VAL A 72 -11.39 -5.76 0.42
C VAL A 72 -11.51 -4.47 1.23
N ALA A 73 -10.85 -3.40 0.80
CA ALA A 73 -10.93 -2.10 1.47
C ALA A 73 -10.54 -0.98 0.52
N MET A 74 -11.13 0.19 0.75
CA MET A 74 -10.80 1.41 0.03
C MET A 74 -10.52 2.50 1.07
N PHE A 75 -9.46 3.28 0.85
CA PHE A 75 -9.04 4.33 1.75
C PHE A 75 -8.91 5.64 0.99
N ASP A 76 -9.25 6.74 1.66
CA ASP A 76 -8.99 8.06 1.12
C ASP A 76 -7.52 8.42 1.36
N THR A 77 -6.77 8.71 0.30
CA THR A 77 -5.33 8.98 0.39
C THR A 77 -5.05 10.21 1.24
N ALA A 78 -5.82 11.28 1.07
CA ALA A 78 -5.66 12.51 1.87
C ALA A 78 -5.85 12.22 3.36
N THR A 79 -6.82 11.40 3.72
CA THR A 79 -7.07 11.02 5.11
C THR A 79 -5.93 10.18 5.68
N ALA A 80 -5.43 9.21 4.92
CA ALA A 80 -4.31 8.36 5.35
C ALA A 80 -3.04 9.18 5.61
N PHE A 81 -2.81 10.22 4.79
CA PHE A 81 -1.61 11.05 4.86
C PHE A 81 -1.79 12.34 5.66
N GLU A 82 -2.97 12.57 6.25
CA GLU A 82 -3.28 13.79 6.97
C GLU A 82 -2.24 14.16 8.04
N PRO A 83 -1.71 13.21 8.85
CA PRO A 83 -0.69 13.53 9.83
C PRO A 83 0.60 14.13 9.25
N TYR A 84 0.84 13.95 7.96
CA TYR A 84 2.05 14.43 7.27
C TYR A 84 1.80 15.65 6.39
N SER A 85 0.55 16.13 6.30
CA SER A 85 0.15 17.17 5.32
C SER A 85 0.84 18.51 5.53
N GLU A 86 1.12 18.90 6.76
CA GLU A 86 1.83 20.15 7.06
C GLU A 86 3.22 20.19 6.43
N ARG A 87 3.90 19.08 6.47
CA ARG A 87 5.29 18.99 6.01
C ARG A 87 5.39 18.66 4.51
N TRP A 88 4.52 17.79 4.02
CA TRP A 88 4.59 17.24 2.67
C TRP A 88 3.62 17.88 1.68
N GLY A 89 2.57 18.56 2.17
CA GLY A 89 1.51 19.12 1.35
C GLY A 89 0.36 18.14 1.15
N THR A 90 -0.60 18.53 0.32
CA THR A 90 -1.79 17.73 0.06
C THR A 90 -1.48 16.57 -0.87
N ALA A 91 -2.17 15.45 -0.70
CA ALA A 91 -1.95 14.23 -1.48
C ALA A 91 -2.04 14.47 -2.99
N GLU A 92 -2.98 15.31 -3.43
CA GLU A 92 -3.20 15.61 -4.86
C GLU A 92 -1.99 16.28 -5.53
N LYS A 93 -1.18 16.98 -4.75
CA LYS A 93 0.00 17.72 -5.24
C LYS A 93 1.29 16.91 -5.15
N LEU A 94 1.25 15.74 -4.52
CA LEU A 94 2.45 14.92 -4.36
C LEU A 94 2.88 14.30 -5.68
N SER A 95 4.19 14.24 -5.89
CA SER A 95 4.77 13.44 -6.97
C SER A 95 4.57 11.95 -6.67
N ARG A 96 4.83 11.10 -7.66
CA ARG A 96 4.82 9.66 -7.45
C ARG A 96 5.78 9.26 -6.32
N HIS A 97 6.97 9.86 -6.30
CA HIS A 97 7.95 9.61 -5.24
C HIS A 97 7.45 10.07 -3.86
N GLY A 98 6.77 11.21 -3.79
CA GLY A 98 6.15 11.68 -2.56
C GLY A 98 5.06 10.74 -2.05
N LEU A 99 4.20 10.24 -2.94
CA LEU A 99 3.18 9.27 -2.60
C LEU A 99 3.80 7.98 -2.06
N GLU A 100 4.86 7.51 -2.70
CA GLU A 100 5.60 6.31 -2.27
C GLU A 100 6.18 6.51 -0.87
N SER A 101 6.83 7.65 -0.63
CA SER A 101 7.44 7.96 0.67
C SER A 101 6.42 8.03 1.79
N LEU A 102 5.26 8.69 1.56
CA LEU A 102 4.23 8.79 2.58
C LEU A 102 3.51 7.45 2.81
N THR A 103 3.35 6.65 1.77
CA THR A 103 2.83 5.28 1.92
C THR A 103 3.75 4.45 2.80
N HIS A 104 5.06 4.56 2.59
CA HIS A 104 6.06 3.90 3.40
C HIS A 104 5.96 4.32 4.87
N LEU A 105 5.89 5.63 5.14
CA LEU A 105 5.75 6.15 6.50
C LEU A 105 4.47 5.67 7.17
N TRP A 106 3.35 5.69 6.47
CA TRP A 106 2.07 5.23 6.98
C TRP A 106 2.10 3.75 7.36
N LEU A 107 2.65 2.92 6.49
CA LEU A 107 2.80 1.49 6.76
C LEU A 107 3.77 1.21 7.91
N ASP A 108 4.88 1.95 7.98
CA ASP A 108 5.83 1.83 9.10
C ASP A 108 5.17 2.12 10.44
N ARG A 109 4.31 3.14 10.51
CA ARG A 109 3.60 3.46 11.75
C ARG A 109 2.62 2.36 12.15
N ILE A 110 1.98 1.73 11.18
CA ILE A 110 1.09 0.60 11.44
C ILE A 110 1.87 -0.58 12.03
N ILE A 111 3.07 -0.82 11.52
CA ILE A 111 3.92 -1.95 11.93
C ILE A 111 4.61 -1.69 13.28
N PHE A 112 5.29 -0.53 13.42
CA PHE A 112 6.18 -0.25 14.55
C PHE A 112 5.51 0.43 15.73
N TRP A 113 4.33 0.98 15.56
CA TRP A 113 3.57 1.62 16.63
C TRP A 113 2.20 0.95 16.81
N PRO A 114 2.18 -0.33 17.24
CA PRO A 114 0.93 -1.09 17.29
C PRO A 114 -0.09 -0.52 18.27
N ASN A 115 0.34 0.26 19.25
CA ASN A 115 -0.55 0.88 20.25
C ASN A 115 -0.96 2.31 19.89
N ASP A 116 -0.50 2.84 18.74
CA ASP A 116 -0.88 4.17 18.27
C ASP A 116 -2.19 4.09 17.50
N ASP A 117 -3.30 4.32 18.20
CA ASP A 117 -4.63 4.26 17.60
C ASP A 117 -4.98 5.48 16.75
N GLU A 118 -4.09 6.49 16.71
CA GLU A 118 -4.27 7.69 15.90
C GLU A 118 -3.83 7.51 14.44
N VAL A 119 -3.18 6.40 14.11
CA VAL A 119 -2.79 6.13 12.72
C VAL A 119 -4.06 5.92 11.88
N PRO A 120 -4.27 6.74 10.82
CA PRO A 120 -5.49 6.62 10.01
C PRO A 120 -5.65 5.21 9.43
N TYR A 121 -6.89 4.71 9.46
CA TYR A 121 -7.30 3.42 8.92
C TYR A 121 -6.71 2.17 9.59
N LYS A 122 -5.93 2.35 10.65
CA LYS A 122 -5.35 1.21 11.37
C LYS A 122 -6.41 0.27 11.93
N GLU A 123 -7.49 0.80 12.49
CA GLU A 123 -8.57 -0.01 13.03
C GLU A 123 -9.26 -0.82 11.93
N LYS A 124 -9.48 -0.23 10.77
CA LYS A 124 -10.05 -0.92 9.61
C LYS A 124 -9.15 -2.08 9.17
N LEU A 125 -7.84 -1.84 9.11
CA LEU A 125 -6.86 -2.88 8.78
C LEU A 125 -6.78 -3.97 9.86
N ARG A 126 -6.94 -3.59 11.13
CA ARG A 126 -6.97 -4.54 12.25
C ARG A 126 -8.15 -5.49 12.12
N LYS A 127 -9.34 -4.98 11.79
CA LYS A 127 -10.54 -5.79 11.60
C LYS A 127 -10.41 -6.77 10.43
N LEU A 128 -9.63 -6.42 9.42
CA LEU A 128 -9.35 -7.30 8.29
C LEU A 128 -8.27 -8.34 8.61
N GLY A 129 -7.64 -8.27 9.77
CA GLY A 129 -6.55 -9.17 10.14
C GLY A 129 -5.18 -8.77 9.58
N VAL A 130 -5.11 -7.64 8.88
CA VAL A 130 -3.86 -7.19 8.22
C VAL A 130 -2.82 -6.75 9.25
N VAL A 131 -3.24 -5.99 10.27
CA VAL A 131 -2.30 -5.48 11.30
C VAL A 131 -1.57 -6.63 11.98
N GLU A 132 -2.30 -7.71 12.31
CA GLU A 132 -1.71 -8.88 12.96
C GLU A 132 -0.67 -9.56 12.06
N LYS A 133 -0.93 -9.66 10.77
CA LYS A 133 0.02 -10.24 9.80
C LYS A 133 1.28 -9.40 9.65
N LEU A 134 1.18 -8.08 9.82
CA LEU A 134 2.30 -7.16 9.65
C LEU A 134 3.16 -7.01 10.91
N LYS A 135 2.71 -7.55 12.03
CA LYS A 135 3.39 -7.41 13.31
C LYS A 135 4.83 -7.93 13.24
N TYR A 136 5.79 -7.08 13.66
CA TYR A 136 7.22 -7.34 13.56
C TYR A 136 7.75 -7.50 12.12
N GLY A 137 6.98 -7.05 11.15
CA GLY A 137 7.38 -7.04 9.76
C GLY A 137 8.20 -5.82 9.37
N ILE A 138 8.41 -5.65 8.07
CA ILE A 138 9.22 -4.56 7.51
C ILE A 138 8.69 -4.15 6.15
N VAL A 139 8.81 -2.85 5.83
CA VAL A 139 8.53 -2.32 4.50
C VAL A 139 9.85 -2.20 3.74
N ARG A 140 9.90 -2.75 2.54
CA ARG A 140 11.07 -2.65 1.66
C ARG A 140 10.71 -1.92 0.38
N ARG A 141 11.61 -1.05 -0.08
CA ARG A 141 11.47 -0.42 -1.38
C ARG A 141 11.96 -1.36 -2.46
N LYS A 142 11.43 -1.17 -3.68
CA LYS A 142 11.90 -1.87 -4.86
C LYS A 142 13.41 -1.63 -5.01
N PRO A 143 14.22 -2.68 -5.19
CA PRO A 143 15.66 -2.50 -5.42
C PRO A 143 15.91 -1.65 -6.66
N GLU A 144 16.89 -0.75 -6.58
CA GLU A 144 17.37 -0.03 -7.75
C GLU A 144 18.10 -1.01 -8.68
N GLU A 145 17.78 -0.93 -9.95
CA GLU A 145 18.44 -1.72 -10.99
C GLU A 145 19.61 -0.93 -11.57
#